data_b9e855238c1b42d66b0afb835935a36e
#
_entry.id   b9e855238c1b42d66b0afb835935a36e
#
_cell.length_a   1.000
_cell.length_b   1.000
_cell.length_c   1.000
_cell.angle_alpha   90.00
_cell.angle_beta   90.00
_cell.angle_gamma   90.00
#
_symmetry.space_group_name_H-M   'P 1'
#
loop_
_entity.id
_entity.type
_entity.pdbx_description
1 polymer ?
#
loop_
_entity_poly.entity_id
_entity_poly.type
_entity_poly.pdbx_seq_one_letter_code
_entity_poly.pdbx_strand_id
1 'polypeptide(L)'
;MFRHEEELRQGYVRLGENLRVGVCGTAVAEGGQVRSLRDITALVYRIPRQVPGCGDRLFLEGVPLERGVLVVGPPSSGKTTFLRDVARSLSLGRFGPSRRVAVVDERGELGGYDLGPNADVLRGYPKAAGLDAAIRTLSPEVAVLDALSQGDLEAVRGAAAAGVVLLASVHGEAEHLSQRPLCRALVESGAFGTAVCLAGRGAPGEVAALVPVGSEGGVGRHEAFGSGAAGGQRVAGGPGRGGAPQAPGPAAA
;
A
#
# COMPACT_ATOMS: atom_id res chain seq x y z
N MET A 1 29.41 8.46 -14.61
CA MET A 1 28.87 8.03 -15.91
C MET A 1 28.44 6.55 -15.92
N PHE A 2 29.03 5.69 -15.09
CA PHE A 2 28.77 4.23 -15.08
C PHE A 2 27.49 3.76 -14.34
N ARG A 3 26.84 4.63 -13.58
CA ARG A 3 25.71 4.22 -12.70
C ARG A 3 24.43 3.85 -13.46
N HIS A 4 24.27 4.28 -14.69
CA HIS A 4 23.05 4.07 -15.50
C HIS A 4 23.23 3.09 -16.67
N GLU A 5 24.44 2.59 -16.93
CA GLU A 5 24.66 1.68 -18.07
C GLU A 5 23.90 0.35 -17.90
N GLU A 6 23.90 -0.22 -16.69
CA GLU A 6 23.19 -1.46 -16.42
C GLU A 6 21.68 -1.26 -16.50
N GLU A 7 21.19 -0.14 -16.00
CA GLU A 7 19.77 0.22 -16.09
C GLU A 7 19.32 0.44 -17.53
N LEU A 8 20.15 1.09 -18.35
CA LEU A 8 19.89 1.28 -19.78
C LEU A 8 19.83 -0.03 -20.55
N ARG A 9 20.66 -1.01 -20.21
CA ARG A 9 20.58 -2.37 -20.78
C ARG A 9 19.24 -3.04 -20.47
N GLN A 10 18.63 -2.70 -19.34
CA GLN A 10 17.31 -3.18 -18.93
C GLN A 10 16.16 -2.29 -19.48
N GLY A 11 16.46 -1.28 -20.29
CA GLY A 11 15.48 -0.40 -20.92
C GLY A 11 14.91 0.68 -20.03
N TYR A 12 15.60 1.07 -18.94
CA TYR A 12 15.16 2.16 -18.07
C TYR A 12 16.33 2.89 -17.42
N VAL A 13 16.03 4.04 -16.83
CA VAL A 13 16.94 4.81 -15.96
C VAL A 13 16.15 5.25 -14.72
N ARG A 14 16.78 5.21 -13.54
CA ARG A 14 16.23 5.78 -12.31
C ARG A 14 16.73 7.22 -12.14
N LEU A 15 15.81 8.15 -12.00
CA LEU A 15 16.10 9.55 -11.68
C LEU A 15 15.68 9.82 -10.23
N GLY A 16 16.65 10.00 -9.36
CA GLY A 16 16.39 10.10 -7.92
C GLY A 16 15.91 8.77 -7.31
N GLU A 17 15.18 8.84 -6.21
CA GLU A 17 14.79 7.65 -5.44
C GLU A 17 13.60 6.90 -6.07
N ASN A 18 12.68 7.60 -6.73
CA ASN A 18 11.36 7.05 -7.07
C ASN A 18 10.97 7.17 -8.53
N LEU A 19 11.64 8.01 -9.30
CA LEU A 19 11.29 8.24 -10.68
C LEU A 19 12.01 7.24 -11.59
N ARG A 20 11.24 6.35 -12.21
CA ARG A 20 11.74 5.42 -13.22
C ARG A 20 11.32 5.89 -14.61
N VAL A 21 12.30 6.07 -15.49
CA VAL A 21 12.08 6.46 -16.86
C VAL A 21 12.39 5.28 -17.77
N GLY A 22 11.38 4.71 -18.40
CA GLY A 22 11.54 3.71 -19.46
C GLY A 22 12.12 4.37 -20.71
N VAL A 23 13.11 3.72 -21.33
CA VAL A 23 13.79 4.21 -22.53
C VAL A 23 13.46 3.28 -23.68
N CYS A 24 12.81 3.81 -24.71
CA CYS A 24 12.51 3.08 -25.95
C CYS A 24 13.48 3.50 -27.05
N GLY A 25 14.03 2.54 -27.75
CA GLY A 25 15.00 2.79 -28.83
C GLY A 25 15.42 1.49 -29.48
N THR A 26 16.44 1.54 -30.33
CA THR A 26 17.02 0.39 -30.99
C THR A 26 18.05 -0.28 -30.10
N ALA A 27 17.84 -1.55 -29.75
CA ALA A 27 18.78 -2.31 -28.97
C ALA A 27 20.03 -2.68 -29.79
N VAL A 28 21.19 -2.48 -29.21
CA VAL A 28 22.45 -3.03 -29.70
C VAL A 28 22.76 -4.27 -28.88
N ALA A 29 22.62 -5.44 -29.51
CA ALA A 29 22.83 -6.72 -28.85
C ALA A 29 24.11 -7.42 -29.34
N GLU A 30 24.78 -8.11 -28.44
CA GLU A 30 25.94 -8.96 -28.72
C GLU A 30 25.82 -10.23 -27.87
N GLY A 31 25.94 -11.39 -28.52
CA GLY A 31 25.80 -12.69 -27.83
C GLY A 31 24.45 -12.92 -27.16
N GLY A 32 23.35 -12.33 -27.71
CA GLY A 32 22.01 -12.43 -27.12
C GLY A 32 21.74 -11.50 -25.95
N GLN A 33 22.71 -10.66 -25.56
CA GLN A 33 22.55 -9.68 -24.48
C GLN A 33 22.52 -8.25 -25.03
N VAL A 34 21.62 -7.42 -24.52
CA VAL A 34 21.58 -6.00 -24.84
C VAL A 34 22.78 -5.30 -24.19
N ARG A 35 23.60 -4.66 -25.03
CA ARG A 35 24.77 -3.89 -24.59
C ARG A 35 24.46 -2.42 -24.38
N SER A 36 23.64 -1.85 -25.27
CA SER A 36 23.22 -0.45 -25.20
C SER A 36 21.93 -0.22 -26.00
N LEU A 37 21.38 0.99 -25.87
CA LEU A 37 20.29 1.49 -26.69
C LEU A 37 20.78 2.65 -27.55
N ARG A 38 20.34 2.72 -28.80
CA ARG A 38 20.56 3.84 -29.73
C ARG A 38 19.23 4.29 -30.34
N ASP A 39 19.26 5.39 -31.06
CA ASP A 39 18.09 5.92 -31.77
C ASP A 39 16.87 5.99 -30.84
N ILE A 40 17.02 6.69 -29.71
CA ILE A 40 15.98 6.80 -28.70
C ILE A 40 14.75 7.46 -29.31
N THR A 41 13.62 6.74 -29.30
CA THR A 41 12.36 7.18 -29.90
C THR A 41 11.35 7.69 -28.88
N ALA A 42 11.40 7.18 -27.64
CA ALA A 42 10.46 7.60 -26.60
C ALA A 42 11.07 7.45 -25.20
N LEU A 43 10.59 8.29 -24.28
CA LEU A 43 10.84 8.21 -22.85
C LEU A 43 9.51 8.09 -22.11
N VAL A 44 9.37 7.06 -21.26
CA VAL A 44 8.17 6.82 -20.47
C VAL A 44 8.44 7.12 -19.02
N TYR A 45 7.97 8.26 -18.56
CA TYR A 45 8.11 8.68 -17.15
C TYR A 45 7.03 8.00 -16.30
N ARG A 46 7.45 7.11 -15.42
CA ARG A 46 6.58 6.50 -14.42
C ARG A 46 6.64 7.33 -13.15
N ILE A 47 5.75 8.31 -13.04
CA ILE A 47 5.67 9.23 -11.90
C ILE A 47 4.89 8.54 -10.78
N PRO A 48 5.55 8.11 -9.70
CA PRO A 48 4.88 7.51 -8.57
C PRO A 48 4.09 8.58 -7.81
N ARG A 49 2.93 8.21 -7.30
CA ARG A 49 2.10 9.10 -6.48
C ARG A 49 1.95 8.53 -5.09
N GLN A 50 2.03 9.40 -4.09
CA GLN A 50 1.54 9.12 -2.75
C GLN A 50 0.04 9.43 -2.72
N VAL A 51 -0.73 8.60 -2.05
CA VAL A 51 -2.19 8.77 -1.91
C VAL A 51 -2.50 8.79 -0.42
N PRO A 52 -2.33 9.96 0.25
CA PRO A 52 -2.64 10.10 1.66
C PRO A 52 -4.13 9.85 1.92
N GLY A 53 -4.43 9.14 3.00
CA GLY A 53 -5.79 8.83 3.42
C GLY A 53 -6.40 7.56 2.83
N CYS A 54 -5.72 6.88 1.90
CA CYS A 54 -6.27 5.62 1.37
C CYS A 54 -6.33 4.49 2.41
N GLY A 55 -5.53 4.58 3.48
CA GLY A 55 -5.53 3.66 4.61
C GLY A 55 -6.36 4.12 5.81
N ASP A 56 -6.95 5.31 5.79
CA ASP A 56 -7.63 5.91 6.94
C ASP A 56 -8.80 5.06 7.43
N ARG A 57 -9.49 4.38 6.52
CA ARG A 57 -10.62 3.48 6.85
C ARG A 57 -10.24 2.40 7.85
N LEU A 58 -9.01 1.88 7.80
CA LEU A 58 -8.51 0.89 8.76
C LEU A 58 -8.62 1.39 10.20
N PHE A 59 -8.26 2.64 10.43
CA PHE A 59 -8.27 3.27 11.75
C PHE A 59 -9.67 3.73 12.16
N LEU A 60 -10.42 4.32 11.23
CA LEU A 60 -11.76 4.86 11.47
C LEU A 60 -12.78 3.75 11.82
N GLU A 61 -12.61 2.55 11.28
CA GLU A 61 -13.43 1.38 11.64
C GLU A 61 -12.90 0.67 12.90
N GLY A 62 -11.90 1.21 13.59
CA GLY A 62 -11.40 0.71 14.86
C GLY A 62 -10.75 -0.66 14.78
N VAL A 63 -10.10 -0.99 13.66
CA VAL A 63 -9.39 -2.28 13.51
C VAL A 63 -8.28 -2.36 14.55
N PRO A 64 -8.28 -3.42 15.40
CA PRO A 64 -7.23 -3.59 16.40
C PRO A 64 -5.88 -3.87 15.73
N LEU A 65 -4.89 -3.02 16.02
CA LEU A 65 -3.54 -3.13 15.45
C LEU A 65 -2.56 -3.89 16.35
N GLU A 66 -3.01 -4.40 17.48
CA GLU A 66 -2.22 -5.26 18.38
C GLU A 66 -1.90 -6.61 17.74
N ARG A 67 -2.76 -7.05 16.86
CA ARG A 67 -2.54 -8.20 15.97
C ARG A 67 -2.37 -7.66 14.54
N GLY A 68 -1.40 -8.15 13.82
CA GLY A 68 -1.03 -7.67 12.49
C GLY A 68 -2.19 -7.58 11.48
N VAL A 69 -1.96 -6.85 10.41
CA VAL A 69 -2.92 -6.63 9.32
C VAL A 69 -2.38 -7.20 8.02
N LEU A 70 -3.17 -8.06 7.37
CA LEU A 70 -2.85 -8.66 6.08
C LEU A 70 -3.65 -7.98 4.96
N VAL A 71 -2.99 -7.22 4.10
CA VAL A 71 -3.61 -6.55 2.95
C VAL A 71 -3.68 -7.52 1.77
N VAL A 72 -4.88 -7.83 1.34
CA VAL A 72 -5.17 -8.81 0.29
C VAL A 72 -5.79 -8.12 -0.93
N GLY A 73 -5.32 -8.46 -2.10
CA GLY A 73 -5.91 -7.93 -3.34
C GLY A 73 -5.18 -8.42 -4.58
N PRO A 74 -5.82 -8.35 -5.75
CA PRO A 74 -5.20 -8.72 -7.03
C PRO A 74 -4.06 -7.76 -7.40
N PRO A 75 -3.29 -8.06 -8.44
CA PRO A 75 -2.31 -7.13 -8.98
C PRO A 75 -2.94 -5.76 -9.31
N SER A 76 -2.21 -4.67 -9.00
CA SER A 76 -2.66 -3.29 -9.23
C SER A 76 -3.90 -2.85 -8.43
N SER A 77 -4.25 -3.54 -7.35
CA SER A 77 -5.33 -3.13 -6.43
C SER A 77 -4.92 -2.03 -5.44
N GLY A 78 -3.67 -1.58 -5.46
CA GLY A 78 -3.19 -0.51 -4.58
C GLY A 78 -2.61 -0.98 -3.23
N LYS A 79 -2.30 -2.27 -3.04
CA LYS A 79 -1.73 -2.82 -1.80
C LYS A 79 -0.52 -2.05 -1.29
N THR A 80 0.49 -1.86 -2.15
CA THR A 80 1.71 -1.11 -1.82
C THR A 80 1.41 0.33 -1.42
N THR A 81 0.45 0.98 -2.09
CA THR A 81 0.02 2.35 -1.78
C THR A 81 -0.69 2.40 -0.43
N PHE A 82 -1.56 1.44 -0.15
CA PHE A 82 -2.23 1.29 1.13
C PHE A 82 -1.23 1.06 2.27
N LEU A 83 -0.29 0.13 2.11
CA LEU A 83 0.77 -0.12 3.10
C LEU A 83 1.59 1.13 3.43
N ARG A 84 1.96 1.93 2.41
CA ARG A 84 2.70 3.18 2.62
C ARG A 84 1.90 4.19 3.44
N ASP A 85 0.62 4.36 3.15
CA ASP A 85 -0.22 5.33 3.85
C ASP A 85 -0.49 4.92 5.30
N VAL A 86 -0.73 3.63 5.54
CA VAL A 86 -0.87 3.10 6.90
C VAL A 86 0.44 3.23 7.68
N ALA A 87 1.59 2.87 7.07
CA ALA A 87 2.90 3.03 7.67
C ALA A 87 3.17 4.49 8.07
N ARG A 88 2.87 5.42 7.16
CA ARG A 88 2.98 6.85 7.41
C ARG A 88 2.07 7.32 8.53
N SER A 89 0.83 6.87 8.54
CA SER A 89 -0.14 7.24 9.58
C SER A 89 0.29 6.76 10.96
N LEU A 90 0.85 5.55 11.06
CA LEU A 90 1.41 5.00 12.30
C LEU A 90 2.66 5.77 12.75
N SER A 91 3.58 6.05 11.84
CA SER A 91 4.80 6.81 12.11
C SER A 91 4.51 8.24 12.58
N LEU A 92 3.50 8.90 12.01
CA LEU A 92 3.06 10.25 12.38
C LEU A 92 2.16 10.29 13.62
N GLY A 93 1.58 9.16 14.04
CA GLY A 93 0.60 9.14 15.12
C GLY A 93 -0.73 9.82 14.76
N ARG A 94 -1.19 9.70 13.50
CA ARG A 94 -2.42 10.38 13.04
C ARG A 94 -3.69 9.93 13.75
N PHE A 95 -3.73 8.69 14.20
CA PHE A 95 -4.91 8.05 14.83
C PHE A 95 -4.61 7.51 16.24
N GLY A 96 -3.55 7.98 16.87
CA GLY A 96 -3.11 7.53 18.20
C GLY A 96 -1.64 7.86 18.43
N PRO A 97 -0.96 7.24 19.39
CA PRO A 97 0.46 7.47 19.60
C PRO A 97 1.28 7.06 18.37
N SER A 98 2.33 7.82 18.08
CA SER A 98 3.27 7.47 17.00
C SER A 98 4.00 6.17 17.33
N ARG A 99 4.24 5.33 16.31
CA ARG A 99 4.91 4.04 16.46
C ARG A 99 6.22 4.00 15.68
N ARG A 100 7.19 3.24 16.17
CA ARG A 100 8.41 2.92 15.43
C ARG A 100 8.09 1.89 14.36
N VAL A 101 8.24 2.30 13.11
CA VAL A 101 7.89 1.50 11.93
C VAL A 101 9.16 1.09 11.20
N ALA A 102 9.41 -0.20 11.05
CA ALA A 102 10.46 -0.70 10.15
C ALA A 102 9.83 -1.16 8.83
N VAL A 103 10.33 -0.64 7.73
CA VAL A 103 9.86 -1.01 6.38
C VAL A 103 10.93 -1.84 5.71
N VAL A 104 10.63 -3.12 5.43
CA VAL A 104 11.52 -4.00 4.67
C VAL A 104 11.15 -3.93 3.20
N ASP A 105 11.96 -3.18 2.44
CA ASP A 105 11.70 -2.83 1.06
C ASP A 105 12.66 -3.55 0.10
N GLU A 106 12.35 -4.80 -0.20
CA GLU A 106 13.17 -5.65 -1.06
C GLU A 106 13.27 -5.11 -2.49
N ARG A 107 12.18 -4.53 -3.01
CA ARG A 107 12.07 -4.11 -4.42
C ARG A 107 12.21 -2.62 -4.65
N GLY A 108 12.35 -1.80 -3.61
CA GLY A 108 12.36 -0.34 -3.71
C GLY A 108 10.99 0.25 -4.05
N GLU A 109 9.92 -0.43 -3.64
CA GLU A 109 8.55 0.01 -3.93
C GLU A 109 7.88 0.72 -2.75
N LEU A 110 8.36 0.52 -1.53
CA LEU A 110 7.80 1.12 -0.31
C LEU A 110 8.53 2.40 0.11
N GLY A 111 9.84 2.36 0.19
CA GLY A 111 10.68 3.31 0.91
C GLY A 111 11.06 4.60 0.19
N GLY A 112 10.57 4.80 -1.01
CA GLY A 112 10.88 6.01 -1.76
C GLY A 112 9.87 7.15 -1.57
N TYR A 113 9.12 7.15 -0.48
CA TYR A 113 8.04 8.08 -0.17
C TYR A 113 8.21 8.64 1.23
N ASP A 114 7.48 9.73 1.55
CA ASP A 114 7.39 10.21 2.91
C ASP A 114 6.57 9.22 3.76
N LEU A 115 7.26 8.47 4.58
CA LEU A 115 6.67 7.51 5.53
C LEU A 115 6.59 8.06 6.96
N GLY A 116 6.95 9.34 7.14
CA GLY A 116 6.97 10.00 8.45
C GLY A 116 8.28 9.80 9.23
N PRO A 117 8.45 10.52 10.35
CA PRO A 117 9.73 10.63 11.06
C PRO A 117 10.14 9.38 11.85
N ASN A 118 9.18 8.50 12.20
CA ASN A 118 9.43 7.29 12.97
C ASN A 118 9.40 6.02 12.09
N ALA A 119 9.69 6.17 10.78
CA ALA A 119 9.77 5.06 9.85
C ALA A 119 11.19 4.89 9.32
N ASP A 120 11.79 3.74 9.57
CA ASP A 120 13.10 3.35 9.07
C ASP A 120 12.94 2.34 7.92
N VAL A 121 13.75 2.48 6.86
CA VAL A 121 13.62 1.67 5.65
C VAL A 121 14.88 0.85 5.41
N LEU A 122 14.73 -0.47 5.39
CA LEU A 122 15.77 -1.42 4.99
C LEU A 122 15.57 -1.77 3.51
N ARG A 123 16.39 -1.19 2.64
CA ARG A 123 16.28 -1.36 1.18
C ARG A 123 17.14 -2.50 0.65
N GLY A 124 16.58 -3.27 -0.29
CA GLY A 124 17.30 -4.35 -0.98
C GLY A 124 17.55 -5.59 -0.13
N TYR A 125 17.05 -5.62 1.10
CA TYR A 125 17.08 -6.83 1.90
C TYR A 125 16.02 -7.83 1.43
N PRO A 126 16.35 -9.12 1.29
CA PRO A 126 15.34 -10.17 1.25
C PRO A 126 14.46 -10.08 2.50
N LYS A 127 13.15 -10.28 2.37
CA LYS A 127 12.18 -10.01 3.45
C LYS A 127 12.54 -10.66 4.78
N ALA A 128 12.88 -11.96 4.76
CA ALA A 128 13.24 -12.68 5.97
C ALA A 128 14.49 -12.09 6.67
N ALA A 129 15.55 -11.80 5.89
CA ALA A 129 16.77 -11.21 6.42
C ALA A 129 16.57 -9.77 6.91
N GLY A 130 15.78 -8.98 6.17
CA GLY A 130 15.45 -7.61 6.55
C GLY A 130 14.60 -7.54 7.80
N LEU A 131 13.64 -8.44 7.98
CA LEU A 131 12.80 -8.52 9.16
C LEU A 131 13.61 -8.90 10.41
N ASP A 132 14.49 -9.90 10.29
CA ASP A 132 15.41 -10.28 11.37
C ASP A 132 16.39 -9.14 11.73
N ALA A 133 16.95 -8.46 10.73
CA ALA A 133 17.80 -7.29 10.95
C ALA A 133 17.04 -6.15 11.64
N ALA A 134 15.81 -5.84 11.20
CA ALA A 134 14.96 -4.81 11.80
C ALA A 134 14.70 -5.10 13.27
N ILE A 135 14.29 -6.32 13.61
CA ILE A 135 13.98 -6.72 14.99
C ILE A 135 15.21 -6.54 15.88
N ARG A 136 16.38 -6.99 15.43
CA ARG A 136 17.62 -6.92 16.23
C ARG A 136 18.18 -5.52 16.39
N THR A 137 18.00 -4.63 15.40
CA THR A 137 18.73 -3.34 15.37
C THR A 137 17.84 -2.13 15.57
N LEU A 138 16.57 -2.18 15.17
CA LEU A 138 15.66 -1.03 15.20
C LEU A 138 14.62 -1.10 16.31
N SER A 139 14.42 -2.29 16.91
CA SER A 139 13.37 -2.52 17.92
C SER A 139 12.00 -1.96 17.49
N PRO A 140 11.48 -2.35 16.32
CA PRO A 140 10.26 -1.79 15.79
C PRO A 140 9.04 -2.28 16.56
N GLU A 141 8.01 -1.44 16.65
CA GLU A 141 6.69 -1.85 17.11
C GLU A 141 5.87 -2.44 15.95
N VAL A 142 6.13 -1.94 14.73
CA VAL A 142 5.45 -2.38 13.51
C VAL A 142 6.48 -2.65 12.43
N ALA A 143 6.36 -3.79 11.74
CA ALA A 143 7.15 -4.10 10.55
C ALA A 143 6.24 -4.20 9.32
N VAL A 144 6.67 -3.56 8.22
CA VAL A 144 5.93 -3.47 6.96
C VAL A 144 6.63 -4.27 5.89
N LEU A 145 5.89 -5.19 5.24
CA LEU A 145 6.40 -6.04 4.18
C LEU A 145 5.43 -6.08 2.99
N ASP A 146 5.93 -5.90 1.77
CA ASP A 146 5.08 -6.02 0.58
C ASP A 146 5.27 -7.37 -0.12
N ALA A 147 4.17 -7.90 -0.67
CA ALA A 147 4.13 -9.12 -1.47
C ALA A 147 4.77 -10.35 -0.81
N LEU A 148 4.20 -10.82 0.31
CA LEU A 148 4.65 -12.04 0.98
C LEU A 148 4.56 -13.27 0.06
N SER A 149 5.52 -14.17 0.25
CA SER A 149 5.64 -15.44 -0.43
C SER A 149 5.68 -16.62 0.57
N GLN A 150 5.65 -17.84 0.06
CA GLN A 150 5.76 -19.04 0.90
C GLN A 150 7.06 -19.07 1.72
N GLY A 151 8.16 -18.56 1.16
CA GLY A 151 9.46 -18.53 1.83
C GLY A 151 9.54 -17.55 3.00
N ASP A 152 8.56 -16.65 3.16
CA ASP A 152 8.57 -15.63 4.21
C ASP A 152 7.86 -16.09 5.50
N LEU A 153 7.17 -17.24 5.49
CA LEU A 153 6.32 -17.72 6.60
C LEU A 153 7.05 -17.87 7.93
N GLU A 154 8.25 -18.43 7.92
CA GLU A 154 9.04 -18.62 9.16
C GLU A 154 9.45 -17.27 9.77
N ALA A 155 9.86 -16.30 8.95
CA ALA A 155 10.21 -14.97 9.40
C ALA A 155 8.98 -14.23 9.96
N VAL A 156 7.82 -14.39 9.32
CA VAL A 156 6.54 -13.84 9.79
C VAL A 156 6.19 -14.40 11.18
N ARG A 157 6.30 -15.71 11.38
CA ARG A 157 6.06 -16.34 12.69
C ARG A 157 7.05 -15.87 13.75
N GLY A 158 8.33 -15.77 13.39
CA GLY A 158 9.38 -15.30 14.29
C GLY A 158 9.14 -13.86 14.75
N ALA A 159 8.76 -12.97 13.85
CA ALA A 159 8.45 -11.58 14.18
C ALA A 159 7.21 -11.44 15.08
N ALA A 160 6.15 -12.19 14.80
CA ALA A 160 4.95 -12.22 15.62
C ALA A 160 5.26 -12.74 17.04
N ALA A 161 6.09 -13.80 17.14
CA ALA A 161 6.55 -14.32 18.42
C ALA A 161 7.43 -13.33 19.20
N ALA A 162 8.16 -12.46 18.50
CA ALA A 162 8.93 -11.36 19.09
C ALA A 162 8.06 -10.16 19.52
N GLY A 163 6.74 -10.22 19.31
CA GLY A 163 5.81 -9.15 19.67
C GLY A 163 5.75 -7.98 18.69
N VAL A 164 6.33 -8.15 17.51
CA VAL A 164 6.27 -7.13 16.44
C VAL A 164 4.97 -7.26 15.67
N VAL A 165 4.22 -6.16 15.56
CA VAL A 165 3.01 -6.10 14.75
C VAL A 165 3.38 -6.11 13.26
N LEU A 166 2.78 -6.99 12.49
CA LEU A 166 3.05 -7.10 11.06
C LEU A 166 1.97 -6.40 10.22
N LEU A 167 2.40 -5.53 9.33
CA LEU A 167 1.58 -4.95 8.28
C LEU A 167 2.12 -5.46 6.93
N ALA A 168 1.42 -6.39 6.32
CA ALA A 168 1.95 -7.06 5.15
C ALA A 168 0.92 -7.22 4.04
N SER A 169 1.38 -7.39 2.79
CA SER A 169 0.50 -7.68 1.68
C SER A 169 0.71 -9.06 1.09
N VAL A 170 -0.34 -9.58 0.48
CA VAL A 170 -0.33 -10.82 -0.29
C VAL A 170 -1.23 -10.69 -1.52
N HIS A 171 -0.87 -11.38 -2.59
CA HIS A 171 -1.75 -11.50 -3.74
C HIS A 171 -2.88 -12.49 -3.47
N GLY A 172 -4.13 -12.03 -3.61
CA GLY A 172 -5.32 -12.85 -3.37
C GLY A 172 -6.59 -12.09 -3.69
N GLU A 173 -7.70 -12.79 -3.52
CA GLU A 173 -9.04 -12.25 -3.56
C GLU A 173 -9.74 -12.59 -2.25
N ALA A 174 -10.63 -11.73 -1.76
CA ALA A 174 -11.32 -11.89 -0.49
C ALA A 174 -12.04 -13.25 -0.39
N GLU A 175 -12.69 -13.64 -1.47
CA GLU A 175 -13.51 -14.85 -1.58
C GLU A 175 -12.68 -16.14 -1.50
N HIS A 176 -11.38 -16.06 -1.84
CA HIS A 176 -10.48 -17.21 -1.90
C HIS A 176 -9.39 -17.20 -0.82
N LEU A 177 -9.54 -16.38 0.22
CA LEU A 177 -8.54 -16.22 1.28
C LEU A 177 -8.18 -17.57 1.95
N SER A 178 -9.19 -18.40 2.25
CA SER A 178 -9.01 -19.72 2.87
C SER A 178 -8.61 -20.81 1.89
N GLN A 179 -8.80 -20.59 0.58
CA GLN A 179 -8.55 -21.60 -0.45
C GLN A 179 -7.10 -21.56 -0.95
N ARG A 180 -6.44 -20.41 -0.90
CA ARG A 180 -5.04 -20.27 -1.32
C ARG A 180 -4.09 -20.75 -0.21
N PRO A 181 -3.20 -21.70 -0.48
CA PRO A 181 -2.32 -22.28 0.55
C PRO A 181 -1.51 -21.25 1.32
N LEU A 182 -0.95 -20.24 0.63
CA LEU A 182 -0.20 -19.16 1.27
C LEU A 182 -1.08 -18.29 2.19
N CYS A 183 -2.25 -17.87 1.72
CA CYS A 183 -3.15 -17.05 2.53
C CYS A 183 -3.61 -17.80 3.78
N ARG A 184 -3.94 -19.10 3.64
CA ARG A 184 -4.30 -19.96 4.76
C ARG A 184 -3.14 -20.05 5.75
N ALA A 185 -1.93 -20.34 5.29
CA ALA A 185 -0.75 -20.45 6.16
C ALA A 185 -0.42 -19.15 6.90
N LEU A 186 -0.64 -17.99 6.25
CA LEU A 186 -0.49 -16.67 6.88
C LEU A 186 -1.55 -16.44 7.95
N VAL A 187 -2.80 -16.78 7.70
CA VAL A 187 -3.89 -16.70 8.70
C VAL A 187 -3.63 -17.65 9.88
N GLU A 188 -3.27 -18.89 9.60
CA GLU A 188 -2.96 -19.90 10.61
C GLU A 188 -1.67 -19.61 11.41
N SER A 189 -0.80 -18.75 10.89
CA SER A 189 0.41 -18.31 11.62
C SER A 189 0.13 -17.56 12.92
N GLY A 190 -1.08 -17.01 13.08
CA GLY A 190 -1.45 -16.16 14.21
C GLY A 190 -0.85 -14.75 14.16
N ALA A 191 -0.06 -14.43 13.14
CA ALA A 191 0.60 -13.14 12.99
C ALA A 191 -0.36 -12.01 12.58
N PHE A 192 -1.53 -12.35 12.07
CA PHE A 192 -2.52 -11.39 11.58
C PHE A 192 -3.87 -11.58 12.28
N GLY A 193 -4.49 -10.46 12.68
CA GLY A 193 -5.81 -10.43 13.30
C GLY A 193 -6.90 -9.96 12.34
N THR A 194 -6.53 -9.23 11.29
CA THR A 194 -7.46 -8.71 10.29
C THR A 194 -6.87 -8.82 8.89
N ALA A 195 -7.69 -9.25 7.94
CA ALA A 195 -7.39 -9.15 6.52
C ALA A 195 -8.17 -7.95 5.92
N VAL A 196 -7.43 -7.05 5.27
CA VAL A 196 -7.96 -5.91 4.51
C VAL A 196 -8.03 -6.33 3.05
N CYS A 197 -9.24 -6.52 2.53
CA CYS A 197 -9.46 -6.91 1.15
C CYS A 197 -9.71 -5.67 0.29
N LEU A 198 -8.85 -5.44 -0.72
CA LEU A 198 -8.98 -4.31 -1.62
C LEU A 198 -9.87 -4.64 -2.83
N ALA A 199 -10.62 -3.64 -3.29
CA ALA A 199 -11.63 -3.78 -4.36
C ALA A 199 -11.06 -4.18 -5.74
N GLY A 200 -9.76 -4.01 -5.96
CA GLY A 200 -9.10 -4.39 -7.20
C GLY A 200 -8.73 -3.22 -8.10
N ARG A 201 -8.45 -3.53 -9.37
CA ARG A 201 -7.88 -2.56 -10.32
C ARG A 201 -8.83 -1.41 -10.65
N GLY A 202 -10.13 -1.63 -10.58
CA GLY A 202 -11.15 -0.59 -10.89
C GLY A 202 -11.22 0.52 -9.86
N ALA A 203 -10.84 0.22 -8.61
CA ALA A 203 -10.82 1.16 -7.49
C ALA A 203 -9.57 0.92 -6.61
N PRO A 204 -8.36 1.28 -7.10
CA PRO A 204 -7.12 0.97 -6.40
C PRO A 204 -7.03 1.69 -5.05
N GLY A 205 -6.72 0.93 -4.00
CA GLY A 205 -6.63 1.43 -2.62
C GLY A 205 -7.95 1.47 -1.87
N GLU A 206 -9.08 1.22 -2.55
CA GLU A 206 -10.39 1.12 -1.89
C GLU A 206 -10.52 -0.20 -1.13
N VAL A 207 -10.95 -0.10 0.13
CA VAL A 207 -11.19 -1.26 0.98
C VAL A 207 -12.59 -1.82 0.69
N ALA A 208 -12.64 -3.02 0.12
CA ALA A 208 -13.90 -3.73 -0.14
C ALA A 208 -14.45 -4.40 1.13
N ALA A 209 -13.56 -5.01 1.92
CA ALA A 209 -13.96 -5.68 3.16
C ALA A 209 -12.84 -5.69 4.19
N LEU A 210 -13.23 -5.68 5.47
CA LEU A 210 -12.37 -5.98 6.62
C LEU A 210 -12.83 -7.32 7.19
N VAL A 211 -11.95 -8.31 7.19
CA VAL A 211 -12.27 -9.68 7.60
C VAL A 211 -11.44 -10.04 8.82
N PRO A 212 -12.05 -10.27 9.99
CA PRO A 212 -11.32 -10.82 11.14
C PRO A 212 -10.72 -12.19 10.77
N VAL A 213 -9.45 -12.39 11.12
CA VAL A 213 -8.73 -13.64 10.90
C VAL A 213 -7.99 -14.06 12.17
N GLY A 214 -7.80 -15.35 12.38
CA GLY A 214 -7.06 -15.86 13.54
C GLY A 214 -7.68 -17.11 14.15
N SER A 215 -7.03 -17.67 15.17
CA SER A 215 -7.25 -19.01 15.73
C SER A 215 -8.58 -19.23 16.47
N GLU A 216 -9.40 -18.21 16.73
CA GLU A 216 -10.68 -18.37 17.43
C GLU A 216 -11.92 -18.22 16.53
N GLY A 217 -11.72 -17.91 15.26
CA GLY A 217 -12.79 -17.82 14.26
C GLY A 217 -12.28 -18.23 12.92
N GLY A 218 -12.67 -19.41 12.46
CA GLY A 218 -12.58 -19.68 11.02
C GLY A 218 -13.17 -18.48 10.28
N VAL A 219 -12.69 -18.22 9.06
CA VAL A 219 -13.11 -17.09 8.20
C VAL A 219 -14.59 -16.73 8.44
N GLY A 220 -14.81 -15.64 9.19
CA GLY A 220 -16.15 -15.18 9.50
C GLY A 220 -16.90 -14.91 8.19
N ARG A 221 -18.17 -15.31 8.13
CA ARG A 221 -19.01 -15.12 6.95
C ARG A 221 -19.02 -13.64 6.59
N HIS A 222 -18.77 -13.37 5.31
CA HIS A 222 -18.90 -12.06 4.70
C HIS A 222 -20.25 -11.43 5.02
N GLU A 223 -20.29 -10.36 5.80
CA GLU A 223 -21.32 -9.35 5.63
C GLU A 223 -20.83 -8.39 4.55
N ALA A 224 -21.33 -8.58 3.34
CA ALA A 224 -21.20 -7.60 2.28
C ALA A 224 -21.98 -6.36 2.72
N PHE A 225 -21.26 -5.31 3.11
CA PHE A 225 -21.90 -4.01 3.33
C PHE A 225 -22.38 -3.50 1.97
N GLY A 226 -23.72 -3.46 1.85
CA GLY A 226 -24.41 -2.96 0.69
C GLY A 226 -23.97 -1.53 0.38
N SER A 227 -23.73 -1.28 -0.91
CA SER A 227 -23.64 0.05 -1.48
C SER A 227 -24.88 0.86 -1.09
N GLY A 228 -24.74 1.76 -0.12
CA GLY A 228 -25.79 2.71 0.25
C GLY A 228 -26.03 3.66 -0.92
N ALA A 229 -27.01 3.33 -1.76
CA ALA A 229 -27.56 4.25 -2.73
C ALA A 229 -28.13 5.45 -1.97
N ALA A 230 -27.57 6.64 -2.23
CA ALA A 230 -28.13 7.91 -1.78
C ALA A 230 -29.50 8.09 -2.44
N GLY A 231 -30.56 7.74 -1.72
CA GLY A 231 -31.93 8.02 -2.09
C GLY A 231 -32.20 9.52 -1.92
N GLY A 232 -32.10 10.27 -3.02
CA GLY A 232 -32.55 11.64 -3.09
C GLY A 232 -34.06 11.72 -2.93
N GLN A 233 -34.56 12.11 -1.79
CA GLN A 233 -35.94 12.52 -1.60
C GLN A 233 -36.16 13.85 -2.32
N ARG A 234 -36.90 13.82 -3.42
CA ARG A 234 -37.51 15.00 -4.04
C ARG A 234 -38.63 15.49 -3.15
N VAL A 235 -38.45 16.63 -2.51
CA VAL A 235 -39.58 17.38 -1.91
C VAL A 235 -40.09 18.34 -2.98
N ALA A 236 -41.32 18.09 -3.40
CA ALA A 236 -42.14 19.02 -4.19
C ALA A 236 -42.74 20.07 -3.27
N GLY A 237 -42.55 21.33 -3.59
CA GLY A 237 -43.13 22.46 -2.88
C GLY A 237 -43.13 23.72 -3.75
N GLY A 238 -44.29 24.22 -4.07
CA GLY A 238 -44.65 25.18 -5.06
C GLY A 238 -44.24 26.65 -4.81
N PRO A 239 -44.76 27.59 -5.61
CA PRO A 239 -44.09 28.87 -5.91
C PRO A 239 -44.48 30.01 -4.94
N GLY A 240 -43.49 30.75 -4.48
CA GLY A 240 -43.63 32.00 -3.72
C GLY A 240 -42.86 33.14 -4.34
N ARG A 241 -43.61 34.14 -4.69
CA ARG A 241 -43.21 35.41 -5.33
C ARG A 241 -42.33 36.31 -4.41
N GLY A 242 -41.46 37.12 -5.01
CA GLY A 242 -41.30 38.52 -4.64
C GLY A 242 -39.96 38.93 -4.06
N GLY A 243 -39.32 39.90 -4.70
CA GLY A 243 -38.49 40.87 -4.03
C GLY A 243 -37.01 40.86 -4.38
N ALA A 244 -36.62 41.61 -5.40
CA ALA A 244 -35.27 42.10 -5.55
C ALA A 244 -35.01 43.26 -4.57
N PRO A 245 -33.82 43.43 -4.06
CA PRO A 245 -33.28 44.75 -3.85
C PRO A 245 -31.92 44.95 -4.55
N GLN A 246 -31.78 46.22 -4.97
CA GLN A 246 -30.74 46.89 -5.71
C GLN A 246 -29.33 46.76 -5.09
N ALA A 247 -28.36 46.77 -6.00
CA ALA A 247 -26.95 46.98 -5.71
C ALA A 247 -26.67 48.48 -5.34
N PRO A 248 -25.70 48.77 -4.49
CA PRO A 248 -25.05 50.08 -4.44
C PRO A 248 -23.76 50.08 -5.28
N GLY A 249 -23.58 51.15 -6.02
CA GLY A 249 -22.47 51.42 -6.90
C GLY A 249 -21.19 51.87 -6.18
N PRO A 250 -20.11 52.16 -6.93
CA PRO A 250 -18.77 52.32 -6.41
C PRO A 250 -18.51 53.73 -5.89
N ALA A 251 -17.75 53.85 -4.78
CA ALA A 251 -17.13 55.07 -4.36
C ALA A 251 -15.62 55.03 -4.56
N ALA A 252 -15.14 56.05 -5.24
CA ALA A 252 -13.74 56.37 -5.49
C ALA A 252 -13.08 56.97 -4.24
N ALA A 253 -11.84 56.62 -4.01
CA ALA A 253 -10.70 57.44 -3.64
C ALA A 253 -9.46 56.55 -3.50
#